data_d734cb38af12c4f039c2fb935b3d5597
#
_entry.id   d734cb38af12c4f039c2fb935b3d5597
#
_cell.length_a   1.000
_cell.length_b   1.000
_cell.length_c   1.000
_cell.angle_alpha   90.00
_cell.angle_beta   90.00
_cell.angle_gamma   90.00
#
_symmetry.space_group_name_H-M   'P 1'
#
loop_
_entity.id
_entity.type
_entity.pdbx_description
1 polymer ?
#
loop_
_entity_poly.entity_id
_entity_poly.type
_entity_poly.pdbx_seq_one_letter_code
_entity_poly.pdbx_strand_id
1 'polypeptide(L)'
;LSGGTHQLTVNQRPLNATIQRVYDGGLNAEGSNLSSFDALQGGETLFLSGTGTVSNKNVSSNQSVTLGSLALSDAGATGDTANYSLNNAKLNIVQRPISTVYLTKLYDASTTVQASDLQAMTNLVGSETLTLTGTSTISDANVGVKTVNTGGFTLNDQAGANASSGGLASNYILSGGTHQLTINQRPLAATIARQYDGTKTAAGSDLSSFDALQGGETLTLSGSGTVGDENVANGQGVTLGSLALVNGTGLASNYSLNSASLNITKRVLNSSGSKTYDANTDALAGAITLSNLVSGEALNHSGTATIGSANAGSYTITNLAGITIADGSGGTASNYTLTGGTHNFTVDRRAVSVSGTRLYDATTNAVASDLSTH
;
A
#
# COMPACT_ATOMS: atom_id res chain seq x y z
N LEU A 1 51.59 25.63 79.64
CA LEU A 1 50.97 24.28 79.54
C LEU A 1 51.94 23.15 79.96
N SER A 2 52.71 23.35 81.07
CA SER A 2 53.63 22.37 81.61
C SER A 2 52.95 21.59 82.75
N GLY A 3 52.83 20.25 82.65
CA GLY A 3 52.50 19.34 83.76
C GLY A 3 51.09 18.78 83.79
N GLY A 4 50.25 18.92 82.77
CA GLY A 4 48.93 18.35 82.73
C GLY A 4 48.77 17.35 81.51
N THR A 5 48.00 16.29 81.65
CA THR A 5 47.59 15.43 80.54
C THR A 5 46.59 16.26 79.70
N HIS A 6 46.99 16.60 78.48
CA HIS A 6 46.08 17.27 77.54
C HIS A 6 45.53 16.21 76.56
N GLN A 7 44.20 16.04 76.53
CA GLN A 7 43.52 15.08 75.67
C GLN A 7 42.73 15.85 74.63
N LEU A 8 42.89 15.41 73.37
CA LEU A 8 42.06 15.84 72.23
C LEU A 8 41.26 14.63 71.78
N THR A 9 39.93 14.75 71.77
CA THR A 9 39.09 13.73 71.16
C THR A 9 38.74 14.20 69.75
N VAL A 10 39.05 13.41 68.77
CA VAL A 10 38.66 13.60 67.38
C VAL A 10 37.45 12.69 67.10
N ASN A 11 36.31 13.25 66.83
CA ASN A 11 35.08 12.54 66.52
C ASN A 11 34.96 12.24 65.04
N GLN A 12 34.28 11.16 64.69
CA GLN A 12 33.95 10.82 63.29
C GLN A 12 33.18 11.95 62.66
N ARG A 13 33.50 12.26 61.39
CA ARG A 13 32.76 13.24 60.61
C ARG A 13 31.55 12.55 60.00
N PRO A 14 30.30 13.09 60.17
CA PRO A 14 29.13 12.52 59.58
C PRO A 14 29.13 12.82 58.07
N LEU A 15 28.83 11.80 57.24
CA LEU A 15 28.65 11.90 55.82
C LEU A 15 27.19 11.59 55.43
N ASN A 16 26.69 12.31 54.44
CA ASN A 16 25.46 11.99 53.79
C ASN A 16 25.80 11.48 52.36
N ALA A 17 25.28 10.30 52.03
CA ALA A 17 25.49 9.70 50.72
C ALA A 17 24.37 10.07 49.74
N THR A 18 24.74 10.35 48.49
CA THR A 18 23.79 10.42 47.38
C THR A 18 24.01 9.23 46.47
N ILE A 19 23.00 8.42 46.28
CA ILE A 19 22.96 7.26 45.41
C ILE A 19 22.13 7.63 44.19
N GLN A 20 22.52 7.16 42.98
CA GLN A 20 21.75 7.37 41.76
C GLN A 20 21.62 6.09 40.96
N ARG A 21 20.44 5.76 40.51
CA ARG A 21 20.19 4.64 39.60
C ARG A 21 19.13 4.97 38.55
N VAL A 22 19.16 4.26 37.46
CA VAL A 22 18.10 4.26 36.45
C VAL A 22 16.92 3.46 37.00
N TYR A 23 15.69 3.87 36.68
CA TYR A 23 14.49 3.13 37.06
C TYR A 23 14.59 1.65 36.67
N ASP A 24 14.39 0.76 37.63
CA ASP A 24 14.47 -0.69 37.49
C ASP A 24 13.27 -1.42 38.13
N GLY A 25 12.29 -0.67 38.63
CA GLY A 25 11.10 -1.22 39.29
C GLY A 25 11.32 -1.72 40.71
N GLY A 26 12.56 -1.70 41.24
CA GLY A 26 12.92 -2.14 42.59
C GLY A 26 12.85 -1.03 43.63
N LEU A 27 12.99 -1.42 44.89
CA LEU A 27 13.07 -0.55 46.06
C LEU A 27 14.49 -0.41 46.62
N ASN A 28 15.46 -1.14 46.08
CA ASN A 28 16.81 -1.18 46.59
C ASN A 28 17.60 0.08 46.25
N ALA A 29 18.43 0.49 47.21
CA ALA A 29 19.45 1.52 47.06
C ALA A 29 20.82 0.86 47.26
N GLU A 30 21.47 0.43 46.18
CA GLU A 30 22.73 -0.28 46.20
C GLU A 30 23.89 0.67 46.45
N GLY A 31 24.79 0.36 47.39
CA GLY A 31 25.98 1.17 47.66
C GLY A 31 26.89 1.34 46.45
N SER A 32 26.94 0.35 45.56
CA SER A 32 27.70 0.43 44.29
C SER A 32 27.24 1.55 43.36
N ASN A 33 26.03 2.09 43.54
CA ASN A 33 25.46 3.20 42.79
C ASN A 33 25.70 4.56 43.46
N LEU A 34 26.70 4.65 44.36
CA LEU A 34 27.09 5.90 44.98
C LEU A 34 27.44 6.95 43.91
N SER A 35 26.83 8.12 44.01
CA SER A 35 27.13 9.28 43.18
C SER A 35 28.08 10.27 43.87
N SER A 36 27.84 10.53 45.17
CA SER A 36 28.68 11.45 45.92
C SER A 36 28.47 11.31 47.44
N PHE A 37 29.46 11.79 48.19
CA PHE A 37 29.32 12.20 49.59
C PHE A 37 29.40 13.71 49.69
N ASP A 38 28.77 14.31 50.71
CA ASP A 38 28.67 15.74 50.87
C ASP A 38 29.84 16.39 51.63
N ALA A 39 30.62 15.64 52.42
CA ALA A 39 31.51 16.25 53.41
C ALA A 39 32.87 15.55 53.55
N LEU A 40 33.37 14.84 52.53
CA LEU A 40 34.71 14.28 52.51
C LEU A 40 35.78 15.38 52.57
N GLN A 41 36.86 15.14 53.28
CA GLN A 41 37.91 16.13 53.49
C GLN A 41 39.14 15.84 52.63
N GLY A 42 39.92 16.90 52.34
CA GLY A 42 41.27 16.78 51.76
C GLY A 42 41.33 16.13 50.39
N GLY A 43 40.24 15.96 49.66
CA GLY A 43 40.20 15.21 48.40
C GLY A 43 40.20 13.70 48.62
N GLU A 44 39.94 13.22 49.82
CA GLU A 44 39.78 11.80 50.12
C GLU A 44 38.63 11.19 49.33
N THR A 45 38.72 9.89 49.10
CA THR A 45 37.64 9.08 48.48
C THR A 45 37.21 8.00 49.45
N LEU A 46 35.92 7.67 49.46
CA LEU A 46 35.36 6.52 50.13
C LEU A 46 34.34 5.88 49.18
N PHE A 47 34.03 4.63 49.40
CA PHE A 47 32.97 3.89 48.72
C PHE A 47 31.82 3.63 49.69
N LEU A 48 30.70 3.21 49.10
CA LEU A 48 29.54 2.72 49.82
C LEU A 48 29.33 1.25 49.45
N SER A 49 29.15 0.38 50.42
CA SER A 49 28.83 -1.02 50.24
C SER A 49 27.47 -1.34 50.81
N GLY A 50 26.94 -2.52 50.47
CA GLY A 50 25.66 -3.00 51.02
C GLY A 50 24.45 -2.39 50.29
N THR A 51 23.26 -2.57 50.88
CA THR A 51 21.96 -2.23 50.30
C THR A 51 21.08 -1.57 51.32
N GLY A 52 20.54 -0.42 50.97
CA GLY A 52 19.42 0.26 51.65
C GLY A 52 18.12 0.07 50.86
N THR A 53 17.04 0.65 51.41
CA THR A 53 15.73 0.61 50.74
C THR A 53 15.03 1.96 50.76
N VAL A 54 14.20 2.19 49.75
CA VAL A 54 13.30 3.37 49.63
C VAL A 54 11.83 2.95 49.70
N SER A 55 10.95 3.87 50.02
CA SER A 55 9.51 3.59 50.12
C SER A 55 8.78 3.66 48.77
N ASN A 56 9.38 4.30 47.74
CA ASN A 56 8.79 4.45 46.40
C ASN A 56 9.81 4.07 45.34
N LYS A 57 9.38 3.17 44.41
CA LYS A 57 10.20 2.69 43.30
C LYS A 57 10.32 3.66 42.12
N ASN A 58 9.40 4.64 42.03
CA ASN A 58 9.26 5.51 40.85
C ASN A 58 10.34 6.59 40.80
N VAL A 59 10.54 7.14 39.60
CA VAL A 59 11.43 8.29 39.34
C VAL A 59 11.13 9.43 40.31
N SER A 60 12.14 9.82 41.02
CA SER A 60 12.11 10.94 41.97
C SER A 60 13.51 11.30 42.43
N SER A 61 13.69 12.50 42.97
CA SER A 61 14.94 12.96 43.51
C SER A 61 14.89 12.96 45.05
N ASN A 62 16.05 12.78 45.68
CA ASN A 62 16.26 12.94 47.11
C ASN A 62 15.36 12.08 48.00
N GLN A 63 14.96 10.88 47.56
CA GLN A 63 14.24 9.95 48.43
C GLN A 63 15.10 9.55 49.64
N SER A 64 14.53 9.57 50.84
CA SER A 64 15.20 9.07 52.01
C SER A 64 15.38 7.57 51.96
N VAL A 65 16.59 7.12 52.24
CA VAL A 65 16.95 5.71 52.23
C VAL A 65 16.96 5.16 53.68
N THR A 66 16.26 4.08 53.93
CA THR A 66 16.49 3.23 55.12
C THR A 66 17.81 2.50 54.92
N LEU A 67 18.83 2.79 55.74
CA LEU A 67 20.21 2.39 55.46
C LEU A 67 20.41 0.88 55.32
N GLY A 68 19.68 0.04 56.06
CA GLY A 68 19.81 -1.42 55.95
C GLY A 68 21.22 -1.90 56.24
N SER A 69 21.85 -2.49 55.22
CA SER A 69 23.26 -2.93 55.27
C SER A 69 24.24 -1.93 54.64
N LEU A 70 23.79 -0.72 54.26
CA LEU A 70 24.69 0.28 53.72
C LEU A 70 25.75 0.67 54.76
N ALA A 71 27.01 0.62 54.37
CA ALA A 71 28.17 0.97 55.16
C ALA A 71 29.26 1.59 54.31
N LEU A 72 30.02 2.51 54.93
CA LEU A 72 31.23 3.06 54.34
C LEU A 72 32.26 1.94 54.06
N SER A 73 33.01 2.08 52.98
CA SER A 73 34.10 1.17 52.61
C SER A 73 35.28 1.97 52.16
N ASP A 74 36.48 1.63 52.61
CA ASP A 74 37.78 2.17 52.21
C ASP A 74 38.57 1.26 51.31
N ALA A 75 38.03 0.12 50.90
CA ALA A 75 38.66 -0.85 50.01
C ALA A 75 39.03 -0.20 48.65
N GLY A 76 40.31 0.19 48.46
CA GLY A 76 40.78 0.89 47.32
C GLY A 76 40.54 2.43 47.33
N ALA A 77 40.12 2.98 48.45
CA ALA A 77 39.92 4.41 48.66
C ALA A 77 41.17 5.10 49.23
N THR A 78 41.22 6.43 49.25
CA THR A 78 42.26 7.24 49.91
C THR A 78 41.90 7.67 51.30
N GLY A 79 40.64 7.63 51.69
CA GLY A 79 40.11 7.95 53.00
C GLY A 79 40.01 6.71 53.87
N ASP A 80 40.00 6.91 55.19
CA ASP A 80 39.86 5.85 56.19
C ASP A 80 38.44 5.91 56.80
N THR A 81 37.69 4.84 56.75
CA THR A 81 36.35 4.73 57.34
C THR A 81 36.30 4.98 58.83
N ALA A 82 37.41 4.82 59.55
CA ALA A 82 37.53 5.15 60.96
C ALA A 82 37.27 6.63 61.27
N ASN A 83 37.51 7.50 60.30
CA ASN A 83 37.37 8.99 60.42
C ASN A 83 35.96 9.48 60.13
N TYR A 84 35.07 8.58 59.61
CA TYR A 84 33.77 8.99 59.14
C TYR A 84 32.64 8.10 59.64
N SER A 85 31.44 8.64 59.69
CA SER A 85 30.20 7.86 59.96
C SER A 85 29.16 8.12 58.91
N LEU A 86 28.49 7.11 58.40
CA LEU A 86 27.35 7.27 57.49
C LEU A 86 26.14 7.78 58.31
N ASN A 87 25.75 9.00 58.11
CA ASN A 87 24.63 9.62 58.81
C ASN A 87 23.29 9.30 58.15
N ASN A 88 23.19 9.56 56.84
CA ASN A 88 22.05 9.20 56.04
C ASN A 88 22.44 8.97 54.57
N ALA A 89 21.48 8.43 53.81
CA ALA A 89 21.62 8.30 52.37
C ALA A 89 20.33 8.76 51.69
N LYS A 90 20.49 9.31 50.49
CA LYS A 90 19.39 9.67 49.58
C LYS A 90 19.55 8.97 48.27
N LEU A 91 18.43 8.60 47.63
CA LEU A 91 18.39 7.97 46.32
C LEU A 91 17.74 8.89 45.29
N ASN A 92 18.41 9.12 44.19
CA ASN A 92 17.85 9.68 42.96
C ASN A 92 17.56 8.57 42.00
N ILE A 93 16.31 8.39 41.60
CA ILE A 93 15.90 7.45 40.54
C ILE A 93 15.63 8.31 39.30
N VAL A 94 16.41 8.08 38.25
CA VAL A 94 16.27 8.79 36.98
C VAL A 94 15.49 7.94 35.97
N GLN A 95 14.89 8.60 34.97
CA GLN A 95 14.11 7.94 33.94
C GLN A 95 14.92 6.88 33.19
N ARG A 96 14.24 5.79 32.85
CA ARG A 96 14.78 4.71 32.02
C ARG A 96 14.56 5.04 30.54
N PRO A 97 15.62 5.06 29.70
CA PRO A 97 15.43 5.29 28.28
C PRO A 97 14.75 4.09 27.64
N ILE A 98 13.73 4.35 26.81
CA ILE A 98 13.18 3.39 25.86
C ILE A 98 14.25 3.14 24.79
N SER A 99 14.77 1.93 24.66
CA SER A 99 15.86 1.63 23.72
C SER A 99 15.36 1.67 22.29
N THR A 100 14.19 1.10 22.00
CA THR A 100 13.59 1.13 20.67
C THR A 100 12.07 1.18 20.75
N VAL A 101 11.48 2.03 19.92
CA VAL A 101 10.07 2.00 19.55
C VAL A 101 9.99 1.41 18.15
N TYR A 102 9.26 0.32 18.01
CA TYR A 102 8.99 -0.33 16.72
C TYR A 102 7.61 0.07 16.24
N LEU A 103 7.56 0.69 15.06
CA LEU A 103 6.33 1.06 14.37
C LEU A 103 6.27 0.35 13.01
N THR A 104 5.07 0.16 12.50
CA THR A 104 4.86 -0.38 11.15
C THR A 104 3.63 0.24 10.51
N LYS A 105 3.73 0.54 9.22
CA LYS A 105 2.59 0.94 8.40
C LYS A 105 2.72 0.41 6.98
N LEU A 106 1.61 0.40 6.24
CA LEU A 106 1.65 0.25 4.78
C LEU A 106 2.04 1.58 4.15
N TYR A 107 2.68 1.53 2.99
CA TYR A 107 2.95 2.71 2.20
C TYR A 107 1.67 3.54 1.96
N ASP A 108 1.73 4.83 2.26
CA ASP A 108 0.63 5.79 2.18
C ASP A 108 1.02 7.13 1.56
N ALA A 109 2.20 7.18 0.93
CA ALA A 109 2.82 8.38 0.36
C ALA A 109 3.08 9.51 1.38
N SER A 110 3.01 9.23 2.69
CA SER A 110 3.16 10.23 3.76
C SER A 110 4.42 9.99 4.59
N THR A 111 5.12 11.06 4.93
CA THR A 111 6.22 11.06 5.91
C THR A 111 5.73 11.13 7.36
N THR A 112 4.42 11.27 7.57
CA THR A 112 3.83 11.29 8.92
C THR A 112 3.78 9.88 9.50
N VAL A 113 4.18 9.76 10.75
CA VAL A 113 4.13 8.54 11.56
C VAL A 113 3.11 8.75 12.67
N GLN A 114 2.17 7.84 12.81
CA GLN A 114 1.12 7.90 13.83
C GLN A 114 1.51 7.04 15.04
N ALA A 115 1.08 7.45 16.23
CA ALA A 115 1.24 6.61 17.42
C ALA A 115 0.50 5.27 17.29
N SER A 116 -0.57 5.20 16.50
CA SER A 116 -1.31 3.97 16.18
C SER A 116 -0.49 2.93 15.40
N ASP A 117 0.64 3.35 14.79
CA ASP A 117 1.56 2.45 14.07
C ASP A 117 2.44 1.62 15.03
N LEU A 118 2.34 1.86 16.35
CA LEU A 118 3.14 1.20 17.39
C LEU A 118 2.90 -0.31 17.40
N GLN A 119 4.00 -1.06 17.36
CA GLN A 119 4.00 -2.52 17.54
C GLN A 119 4.60 -2.92 18.88
N ALA A 120 5.74 -2.35 19.26
CA ALA A 120 6.42 -2.68 20.48
C ALA A 120 7.34 -1.55 20.97
N MET A 121 7.60 -1.55 22.28
CA MET A 121 8.66 -0.77 22.92
C MET A 121 9.60 -1.73 23.65
N THR A 122 10.91 -1.42 23.65
CA THR A 122 11.91 -2.24 24.33
C THR A 122 12.55 -1.49 25.50
N ASN A 123 13.18 -2.28 26.40
CA ASN A 123 13.81 -1.81 27.63
C ASN A 123 12.79 -1.34 28.69
N LEU A 124 11.56 -1.85 28.64
CA LEU A 124 10.61 -1.72 29.74
C LEU A 124 10.97 -2.66 30.88
N VAL A 125 10.59 -2.32 32.11
CA VAL A 125 10.87 -3.13 33.28
C VAL A 125 9.82 -4.27 33.41
N GLY A 126 10.30 -5.51 33.51
CA GLY A 126 9.44 -6.67 33.69
C GLY A 126 8.38 -6.79 32.59
N SER A 127 7.12 -6.82 32.99
CA SER A 127 5.95 -6.86 32.12
C SER A 127 5.23 -5.52 31.96
N GLU A 128 5.88 -4.42 32.36
CA GLU A 128 5.29 -3.09 32.20
C GLU A 128 5.02 -2.78 30.73
N THR A 129 3.93 -2.07 30.47
CA THR A 129 3.55 -1.59 29.14
C THR A 129 3.22 -0.10 29.22
N LEU A 130 3.42 0.60 28.09
CA LEU A 130 3.10 2.02 27.93
C LEU A 130 2.32 2.20 26.63
N THR A 131 1.61 3.31 26.54
CA THR A 131 0.96 3.75 25.31
C THR A 131 1.67 4.96 24.75
N LEU A 132 1.47 5.20 23.45
CA LEU A 132 2.03 6.31 22.71
C LEU A 132 0.89 7.16 22.14
N THR A 133 1.05 8.47 22.16
CA THR A 133 0.14 9.41 21.49
C THR A 133 0.93 10.44 20.71
N GLY A 134 0.25 11.17 19.81
CA GLY A 134 0.87 12.17 18.95
C GLY A 134 1.28 11.63 17.59
N THR A 135 2.02 12.44 16.86
CA THR A 135 2.52 12.12 15.52
C THR A 135 3.98 12.55 15.39
N SER A 136 4.71 11.88 14.53
CA SER A 136 6.09 12.22 14.25
C SER A 136 6.37 12.17 12.73
N THR A 137 7.62 12.32 12.34
CA THR A 137 8.03 12.37 10.94
C THR A 137 9.26 11.52 10.67
N ILE A 138 9.36 11.08 9.41
CA ILE A 138 10.51 10.37 8.84
C ILE A 138 11.07 11.16 7.65
N SER A 139 12.26 10.82 7.19
CA SER A 139 12.97 11.52 6.10
C SER A 139 12.31 11.36 4.74
N ASP A 140 11.74 10.20 4.45
CA ASP A 140 11.04 9.89 3.20
C ASP A 140 9.95 8.84 3.42
N ALA A 141 8.96 8.80 2.53
CA ALA A 141 7.80 7.91 2.64
C ALA A 141 8.02 6.51 2.05
N ASN A 142 9.13 6.23 1.36
CA ASN A 142 9.31 4.99 0.61
C ASN A 142 9.41 3.76 1.51
N VAL A 143 9.06 2.61 0.97
CA VAL A 143 9.18 1.29 1.62
C VAL A 143 10.59 1.07 2.18
N GLY A 144 10.66 0.45 3.35
CA GLY A 144 11.87 0.14 4.07
C GLY A 144 11.85 0.57 5.53
N VAL A 145 12.97 0.35 6.21
CA VAL A 145 13.14 0.75 7.61
C VAL A 145 13.63 2.19 7.67
N LYS A 146 12.97 3.02 8.46
CA LYS A 146 13.26 4.44 8.64
C LYS A 146 13.54 4.74 10.11
N THR A 147 14.48 5.64 10.37
CA THR A 147 14.66 6.22 11.70
C THR A 147 13.54 7.23 11.97
N VAL A 148 12.94 7.16 13.14
CA VAL A 148 11.83 8.03 13.55
C VAL A 148 12.34 9.06 14.53
N ASN A 149 12.03 10.34 14.29
CA ASN A 149 12.20 11.38 15.28
C ASN A 149 11.05 11.30 16.29
N THR A 150 11.36 11.05 17.56
CA THR A 150 10.33 10.85 18.59
C THR A 150 9.79 12.13 19.20
N GLY A 151 10.30 13.31 18.81
CA GLY A 151 9.93 14.60 19.43
C GLY A 151 8.45 14.98 19.33
N GLY A 152 7.69 14.35 18.43
CA GLY A 152 6.24 14.55 18.31
C GLY A 152 5.39 13.51 19.05
N PHE A 153 6.01 12.54 19.72
CA PHE A 153 5.32 11.52 20.51
C PHE A 153 5.34 11.83 21.99
N THR A 154 4.28 11.42 22.67
CA THR A 154 4.15 11.47 24.12
C THR A 154 3.89 10.06 24.65
N LEU A 155 4.69 9.64 25.63
CA LEU A 155 4.43 8.42 26.40
C LEU A 155 3.27 8.68 27.37
N ASN A 156 2.41 7.69 27.50
CA ASN A 156 1.31 7.69 28.45
C ASN A 156 1.29 6.39 29.23
N ASP A 157 0.72 6.45 30.41
CA ASP A 157 0.48 5.29 31.24
C ASP A 157 -0.40 4.27 30.51
N GLN A 158 -0.18 3.00 30.74
CA GLN A 158 -1.13 1.98 30.31
C GLN A 158 -2.45 2.19 31.06
N ALA A 159 -3.59 2.08 30.37
CA ALA A 159 -4.90 2.21 31.00
C ALA A 159 -5.04 1.25 32.20
N GLY A 160 -5.40 1.80 33.36
CA GLY A 160 -5.47 1.06 34.63
C GLY A 160 -4.13 0.85 35.31
N ALA A 161 -3.01 1.37 34.77
CA ALA A 161 -1.71 1.32 35.44
C ALA A 161 -1.71 2.15 36.73
N ASN A 162 -1.05 1.62 37.75
CA ASN A 162 -0.74 2.33 38.99
C ASN A 162 0.69 1.99 39.44
N ALA A 163 1.15 2.65 40.51
CA ALA A 163 2.52 2.44 41.01
C ALA A 163 2.89 0.99 41.33
N SER A 164 1.90 0.11 41.42
CA SER A 164 2.11 -1.30 41.80
C SER A 164 1.95 -2.29 40.65
N SER A 165 1.20 -1.96 39.58
CA SER A 165 0.74 -2.96 38.60
C SER A 165 0.96 -2.62 37.14
N GLY A 166 1.45 -1.43 36.79
CA GLY A 166 1.62 -1.04 35.40
C GLY A 166 2.79 -0.08 35.17
N GLY A 167 3.17 0.11 33.93
CA GLY A 167 4.17 1.10 33.55
C GLY A 167 3.63 2.53 33.70
N LEU A 168 4.37 3.36 34.43
CA LEU A 168 4.12 4.79 34.50
C LEU A 168 5.03 5.51 33.52
N ALA A 169 4.47 6.31 32.62
CA ALA A 169 5.21 7.07 31.61
C ALA A 169 6.29 7.97 32.23
N SER A 170 6.03 8.50 33.44
CA SER A 170 6.98 9.31 34.18
C SER A 170 8.29 8.59 34.54
N ASN A 171 8.30 7.26 34.54
CA ASN A 171 9.48 6.45 34.82
C ASN A 171 10.37 6.25 33.57
N TYR A 172 9.93 6.67 32.40
CA TYR A 172 10.57 6.41 31.11
C TYR A 172 10.80 7.70 30.31
N ILE A 173 11.72 7.61 29.36
CA ILE A 173 12.03 8.69 28.43
C ILE A 173 12.30 8.12 27.03
N LEU A 174 11.81 8.82 25.99
CA LEU A 174 12.03 8.43 24.58
C LEU A 174 13.39 8.85 24.03
N SER A 175 14.11 9.77 24.71
CA SER A 175 15.41 10.23 24.26
C SER A 175 16.50 9.15 24.44
N GLY A 176 17.45 9.11 23.50
CA GLY A 176 18.65 8.25 23.58
C GLY A 176 18.49 6.84 23.02
N GLY A 177 17.34 6.47 22.41
CA GLY A 177 17.12 5.19 21.75
C GLY A 177 17.22 5.26 20.22
N THR A 178 17.16 4.10 19.57
CA THR A 178 17.00 3.99 18.12
C THR A 178 15.57 3.58 17.80
N HIS A 179 14.77 4.54 17.32
CA HIS A 179 13.36 4.32 17.05
C HIS A 179 13.15 4.10 15.55
N GLN A 180 12.36 3.10 15.19
CA GLN A 180 12.26 2.61 13.81
C GLN A 180 10.80 2.47 13.37
N LEU A 181 10.55 2.86 12.12
CA LEU A 181 9.34 2.57 11.38
C LEU A 181 9.66 1.63 10.22
N THR A 182 8.97 0.54 10.11
CA THR A 182 8.98 -0.29 8.91
C THR A 182 7.79 0.09 8.03
N ILE A 183 8.08 0.58 6.83
CA ILE A 183 7.06 0.82 5.80
C ILE A 183 7.03 -0.40 4.90
N ASN A 184 5.90 -1.08 4.86
CA ASN A 184 5.67 -2.25 4.01
C ASN A 184 5.04 -1.83 2.68
N GLN A 185 5.27 -2.65 1.63
CA GLN A 185 4.61 -2.46 0.35
C GLN A 185 3.09 -2.45 0.50
N ARG A 186 2.43 -1.54 -0.23
CA ARG A 186 0.98 -1.53 -0.32
C ARG A 186 0.52 -2.52 -1.38
N PRO A 187 -0.35 -3.48 -1.03
CA PRO A 187 -0.90 -4.40 -2.02
C PRO A 187 -1.82 -3.67 -3.00
N LEU A 188 -1.71 -4.02 -4.29
CA LEU A 188 -2.56 -3.53 -5.37
C LEU A 188 -3.27 -4.70 -6.06
N ALA A 189 -4.49 -4.43 -6.51
CA ALA A 189 -5.17 -5.22 -7.51
C ALA A 189 -5.25 -4.42 -8.82
N ALA A 190 -4.92 -5.06 -9.95
CA ALA A 190 -5.00 -4.47 -11.27
C ALA A 190 -6.31 -4.88 -11.96
N THR A 191 -6.94 -3.95 -12.67
CA THR A 191 -8.00 -4.23 -13.63
C THR A 191 -7.47 -4.03 -15.04
N ILE A 192 -7.54 -5.07 -15.85
CA ILE A 192 -7.14 -5.08 -17.26
C ILE A 192 -8.42 -5.15 -18.09
N ALA A 193 -8.48 -4.47 -19.23
CA ALA A 193 -9.67 -4.47 -20.07
C ALA A 193 -9.31 -4.46 -21.55
N ARG A 194 -9.92 -5.36 -22.33
CA ARG A 194 -9.75 -5.44 -23.77
C ARG A 194 -11.01 -5.92 -24.48
N GLN A 195 -11.05 -5.74 -25.78
CA GLN A 195 -12.05 -6.43 -26.61
C GLN A 195 -11.64 -7.89 -26.81
N TYR A 196 -12.63 -8.73 -27.08
CA TYR A 196 -12.41 -10.14 -27.46
C TYR A 196 -11.43 -10.25 -28.63
N ASP A 197 -10.42 -11.09 -28.46
CA ASP A 197 -9.37 -11.34 -29.44
C ASP A 197 -9.06 -12.84 -29.64
N GLY A 198 -9.86 -13.72 -29.02
CA GLY A 198 -9.71 -15.18 -29.08
C GLY A 198 -8.55 -15.73 -28.25
N THR A 199 -7.90 -14.92 -27.41
CA THR A 199 -6.76 -15.36 -26.60
C THR A 199 -7.09 -15.37 -25.10
N LYS A 200 -6.32 -16.13 -24.33
CA LYS A 200 -6.35 -16.13 -22.86
C LYS A 200 -5.35 -15.15 -22.25
N THR A 201 -4.70 -14.34 -23.05
CA THR A 201 -3.66 -13.40 -22.60
C THR A 201 -4.27 -12.15 -21.99
N ALA A 202 -3.80 -11.80 -20.79
CA ALA A 202 -4.05 -10.52 -20.14
C ALA A 202 -2.77 -9.68 -20.23
N ALA A 203 -2.68 -8.78 -21.21
CA ALA A 203 -1.49 -7.98 -21.43
C ALA A 203 -1.44 -6.79 -20.46
N GLY A 204 -0.27 -6.48 -19.90
CA GLY A 204 -0.08 -5.32 -19.04
C GLY A 204 -0.36 -3.98 -19.74
N SER A 205 -0.18 -3.93 -21.08
CA SER A 205 -0.54 -2.76 -21.90
C SER A 205 -2.02 -2.39 -21.88
N ASP A 206 -2.89 -3.35 -21.55
CA ASP A 206 -4.35 -3.18 -21.49
C ASP A 206 -4.82 -2.79 -20.08
N LEU A 207 -3.90 -2.34 -19.20
CA LEU A 207 -4.23 -1.85 -17.87
C LEU A 207 -5.30 -0.75 -17.94
N SER A 208 -6.37 -0.95 -17.19
CA SER A 208 -7.46 0.03 -17.03
C SER A 208 -7.29 0.83 -15.74
N SER A 209 -7.00 0.17 -14.63
CA SER A 209 -6.86 0.84 -13.33
C SER A 209 -6.13 -0.03 -12.29
N PHE A 210 -5.69 0.62 -11.21
CA PHE A 210 -5.35 0.01 -9.94
C PHE A 210 -6.33 0.50 -8.86
N ASP A 211 -6.53 -0.29 -7.81
CA ASP A 211 -7.52 -0.02 -6.76
C ASP A 211 -7.03 0.89 -5.62
N ALA A 212 -5.74 0.92 -5.32
CA ALA A 212 -5.24 1.46 -4.04
C ALA A 212 -3.98 2.34 -4.16
N LEU A 213 -3.75 2.98 -5.32
CA LEU A 213 -2.67 3.95 -5.48
C LEU A 213 -2.82 5.13 -4.50
N GLN A 214 -1.71 5.60 -3.97
CA GLN A 214 -1.66 6.67 -2.97
C GLN A 214 -1.20 8.00 -3.57
N GLY A 215 -1.57 9.12 -2.91
CA GLY A 215 -1.05 10.44 -3.23
C GLY A 215 -1.30 10.95 -4.66
N GLY A 216 -2.23 10.36 -5.41
CA GLY A 216 -2.42 10.67 -6.83
C GLY A 216 -1.31 10.13 -7.74
N GLU A 217 -0.52 9.19 -7.26
CA GLU A 217 0.52 8.52 -8.04
C GLU A 217 -0.06 7.71 -9.19
N THR A 218 0.75 7.49 -10.20
CA THR A 218 0.47 6.60 -11.33
C THR A 218 1.53 5.52 -11.41
N LEU A 219 1.11 4.32 -11.80
CA LEU A 219 1.98 3.21 -12.20
C LEU A 219 1.49 2.67 -13.54
N THR A 220 2.35 1.94 -14.23
CA THR A 220 1.98 1.14 -15.41
C THR A 220 2.23 -0.34 -15.13
N LEU A 221 1.71 -1.18 -16.00
CA LEU A 221 1.87 -2.64 -15.92
C LEU A 221 2.59 -3.13 -17.17
N SER A 222 3.57 -3.98 -17.01
CA SER A 222 4.29 -4.66 -18.10
C SER A 222 4.07 -6.16 -18.04
N GLY A 223 4.50 -6.85 -19.09
CA GLY A 223 4.39 -8.31 -19.16
C GLY A 223 2.98 -8.79 -19.47
N SER A 224 2.69 -10.05 -19.17
CA SER A 224 1.40 -10.68 -19.42
C SER A 224 1.06 -11.75 -18.39
N GLY A 225 -0.23 -11.85 -18.09
CA GLY A 225 -0.85 -12.92 -17.33
C GLY A 225 -1.78 -13.76 -18.23
N THR A 226 -2.50 -14.69 -17.64
CA THR A 226 -3.46 -15.54 -18.35
C THR A 226 -4.77 -15.69 -17.56
N VAL A 227 -5.88 -15.84 -18.31
CA VAL A 227 -7.19 -16.18 -17.74
C VAL A 227 -7.58 -17.63 -18.08
N GLY A 228 -8.57 -18.16 -17.38
CA GLY A 228 -9.07 -19.53 -17.63
C GLY A 228 -9.89 -19.65 -18.91
N ASP A 229 -10.59 -18.57 -19.30
CA ASP A 229 -11.50 -18.53 -20.44
C ASP A 229 -11.22 -17.27 -21.29
N GLU A 230 -11.16 -17.43 -22.61
CA GLU A 230 -11.01 -16.36 -23.60
C GLU A 230 -12.28 -15.57 -23.86
N ASN A 231 -13.45 -16.08 -23.50
CA ASN A 231 -14.75 -15.49 -23.84
C ASN A 231 -15.06 -14.19 -23.10
N VAL A 232 -15.99 -13.44 -23.65
CA VAL A 232 -16.52 -12.20 -23.05
C VAL A 232 -17.02 -12.46 -21.64
N ALA A 233 -16.41 -11.79 -20.67
CA ALA A 233 -16.76 -11.85 -19.27
C ALA A 233 -16.13 -10.68 -18.53
N ASN A 234 -16.69 -10.34 -17.34
CA ASN A 234 -16.13 -9.32 -16.46
C ASN A 234 -15.49 -9.98 -15.24
N GLY A 235 -14.37 -9.40 -14.78
CA GLY A 235 -13.72 -9.77 -13.54
C GLY A 235 -13.10 -11.17 -13.53
N GLN A 236 -12.68 -11.70 -14.68
CA GLN A 236 -11.97 -12.97 -14.72
C GLN A 236 -10.64 -12.87 -13.96
N GLY A 237 -10.42 -13.77 -13.01
CA GLY A 237 -9.15 -13.84 -12.28
C GLY A 237 -7.98 -14.12 -13.19
N VAL A 238 -6.91 -13.33 -13.07
CA VAL A 238 -5.69 -13.47 -13.88
C VAL A 238 -4.62 -14.20 -13.08
N THR A 239 -4.06 -15.26 -13.64
CA THR A 239 -2.77 -15.80 -13.20
C THR A 239 -1.69 -14.81 -13.65
N LEU A 240 -0.99 -14.20 -12.69
CA LEU A 240 -0.15 -13.01 -12.94
C LEU A 240 0.99 -13.24 -13.95
N GLY A 241 1.56 -14.45 -14.03
CA GLY A 241 2.60 -14.77 -15.00
C GLY A 241 3.82 -13.83 -14.90
N SER A 242 4.07 -13.08 -15.99
CA SER A 242 5.13 -12.07 -16.05
C SER A 242 4.64 -10.64 -15.79
N LEU A 243 3.39 -10.43 -15.37
CA LEU A 243 2.88 -9.10 -15.03
C LEU A 243 3.71 -8.48 -13.92
N ALA A 244 4.21 -7.27 -14.12
CA ALA A 244 5.03 -6.54 -13.20
C ALA A 244 4.70 -5.05 -13.19
N LEU A 245 4.71 -4.45 -11.99
CA LEU A 245 4.54 -3.00 -11.82
C LEU A 245 5.74 -2.26 -12.41
N VAL A 246 5.48 -1.15 -13.07
CA VAL A 246 6.49 -0.25 -13.63
C VAL A 246 6.23 1.16 -13.12
N ASN A 247 7.31 1.88 -12.81
CA ASN A 247 7.24 3.25 -12.31
C ASN A 247 6.47 4.16 -13.28
N GLY A 248 5.59 4.99 -12.70
CA GLY A 248 5.02 6.17 -13.32
C GLY A 248 5.48 7.39 -12.55
N THR A 249 4.55 8.17 -11.98
CA THR A 249 4.89 9.21 -11.00
C THR A 249 5.21 8.60 -9.64
N GLY A 250 4.64 7.43 -9.31
CA GLY A 250 4.95 6.63 -8.15
C GLY A 250 6.06 5.61 -8.42
N LEU A 251 6.68 5.11 -7.34
CA LEU A 251 7.68 4.04 -7.39
C LEU A 251 7.01 2.67 -7.24
N ALA A 252 7.21 1.79 -8.21
CA ALA A 252 6.71 0.41 -8.17
C ALA A 252 7.19 -0.36 -6.93
N SER A 253 8.38 -0.04 -6.43
CA SER A 253 8.95 -0.65 -5.21
C SER A 253 8.13 -0.37 -3.94
N ASN A 254 7.27 0.65 -3.95
CA ASN A 254 6.38 0.96 -2.83
C ASN A 254 5.11 0.10 -2.81
N TYR A 255 4.90 -0.69 -3.84
CA TYR A 255 3.70 -1.49 -4.05
C TYR A 255 4.03 -2.96 -4.34
N SER A 256 3.05 -3.83 -4.13
CA SER A 256 3.08 -5.23 -4.55
C SER A 256 1.84 -5.54 -5.37
N LEU A 257 2.01 -6.13 -6.56
CA LEU A 257 0.87 -6.61 -7.36
C LEU A 257 0.40 -7.95 -6.78
N ASN A 258 -0.72 -7.93 -6.08
CA ASN A 258 -1.24 -9.12 -5.39
C ASN A 258 -2.25 -9.90 -6.23
N SER A 259 -3.00 -9.20 -7.09
CA SER A 259 -4.00 -9.81 -7.97
C SER A 259 -4.21 -8.96 -9.22
N ALA A 260 -4.79 -9.57 -10.23
CA ALA A 260 -5.31 -8.87 -11.39
C ALA A 260 -6.61 -9.52 -11.87
N SER A 261 -7.47 -8.74 -12.48
CA SER A 261 -8.68 -9.19 -13.15
C SER A 261 -8.72 -8.69 -14.59
N LEU A 262 -9.34 -9.48 -15.47
CA LEU A 262 -9.54 -9.12 -16.88
C LEU A 262 -11.02 -8.98 -17.19
N ASN A 263 -11.37 -7.83 -17.80
CA ASN A 263 -12.67 -7.59 -18.42
C ASN A 263 -12.53 -7.75 -19.92
N ILE A 264 -13.22 -8.73 -20.50
CA ILE A 264 -13.28 -8.93 -21.93
C ILE A 264 -14.64 -8.43 -22.42
N THR A 265 -14.61 -7.42 -23.27
CA THR A 265 -15.81 -6.84 -23.89
C THR A 265 -16.03 -7.42 -25.28
N LYS A 266 -17.27 -7.33 -25.78
CA LYS A 266 -17.62 -7.82 -27.11
C LYS A 266 -16.79 -7.11 -28.18
N ARG A 267 -16.33 -7.90 -29.16
CA ARG A 267 -15.68 -7.39 -30.37
C ARG A 267 -16.71 -6.82 -31.33
N VAL A 268 -16.49 -5.60 -31.78
CA VAL A 268 -17.39 -4.93 -32.70
C VAL A 268 -17.17 -5.44 -34.12
N LEU A 269 -18.22 -5.94 -34.75
CA LEU A 269 -18.21 -6.37 -36.15
C LEU A 269 -18.49 -5.22 -37.08
N ASN A 270 -17.86 -5.23 -38.26
CA ASN A 270 -18.24 -4.45 -39.41
C ASN A 270 -18.98 -5.32 -40.44
N SER A 271 -19.71 -4.73 -41.35
CA SER A 271 -20.32 -5.45 -42.44
C SER A 271 -20.27 -4.68 -43.75
N SER A 272 -20.23 -5.42 -44.84
CA SER A 272 -20.40 -4.90 -46.17
C SER A 272 -21.30 -5.84 -47.00
N GLY A 273 -21.96 -5.31 -48.02
CA GLY A 273 -22.82 -6.12 -48.87
C GLY A 273 -23.23 -5.37 -50.13
N SER A 274 -23.86 -6.11 -51.06
CA SER A 274 -24.44 -5.49 -52.26
C SER A 274 -25.62 -6.28 -52.77
N LYS A 275 -26.48 -5.60 -53.54
CA LYS A 275 -27.54 -6.21 -54.33
C LYS A 275 -27.76 -5.43 -55.63
N THR A 276 -28.35 -6.07 -56.64
CA THR A 276 -28.84 -5.41 -57.81
C THR A 276 -30.17 -4.69 -57.50
N TYR A 277 -30.43 -3.52 -58.07
CA TYR A 277 -31.65 -2.77 -57.90
C TYR A 277 -32.91 -3.63 -58.08
N ASP A 278 -33.77 -3.65 -57.09
CA ASP A 278 -34.99 -4.43 -56.99
C ASP A 278 -36.20 -3.63 -56.45
N ALA A 279 -36.05 -2.31 -56.37
CA ALA A 279 -37.03 -1.37 -55.90
C ALA A 279 -37.42 -1.45 -54.41
N ASN A 280 -36.65 -2.19 -53.57
CA ASN A 280 -36.89 -2.24 -52.11
C ASN A 280 -35.65 -1.79 -51.33
N THR A 281 -35.82 -1.54 -50.03
CA THR A 281 -34.75 -1.11 -49.12
C THR A 281 -34.18 -2.27 -48.28
N ASP A 282 -34.53 -3.51 -48.56
CA ASP A 282 -34.09 -4.66 -47.82
C ASP A 282 -32.67 -5.04 -48.18
N ALA A 283 -31.84 -5.24 -47.14
CA ALA A 283 -30.52 -5.83 -47.21
C ALA A 283 -30.59 -7.22 -46.56
N LEU A 284 -30.78 -8.25 -47.33
CA LEU A 284 -30.86 -9.62 -46.85
C LEU A 284 -29.53 -10.10 -46.29
N ALA A 285 -29.53 -10.85 -45.21
CA ALA A 285 -28.32 -11.43 -44.59
C ALA A 285 -27.43 -12.16 -45.59
N GLY A 286 -28.01 -12.90 -46.56
CA GLY A 286 -27.24 -13.62 -47.58
C GLY A 286 -26.44 -12.73 -48.55
N ALA A 287 -26.74 -11.40 -48.58
CA ALA A 287 -26.00 -10.42 -49.33
C ALA A 287 -25.03 -9.58 -48.47
N ILE A 288 -24.93 -9.90 -47.18
CA ILE A 288 -24.08 -9.22 -46.20
C ILE A 288 -22.89 -10.13 -45.87
N THR A 289 -21.70 -9.55 -45.79
CA THR A 289 -20.48 -10.19 -45.30
C THR A 289 -20.05 -9.51 -44.02
N LEU A 290 -19.85 -10.28 -42.94
CA LEU A 290 -19.31 -9.79 -41.69
C LEU A 290 -17.78 -9.71 -41.75
N SER A 291 -17.20 -8.70 -41.14
CA SER A 291 -15.76 -8.50 -41.01
C SER A 291 -15.35 -8.05 -39.63
N ASN A 292 -14.05 -7.97 -39.35
CA ASN A 292 -13.46 -7.75 -38.02
C ASN A 292 -13.67 -8.93 -37.07
N LEU A 293 -13.88 -10.12 -37.59
CA LEU A 293 -13.83 -11.36 -36.81
C LEU A 293 -12.39 -11.66 -36.35
N VAL A 294 -12.24 -12.44 -35.30
CA VAL A 294 -10.94 -13.02 -34.92
C VAL A 294 -10.52 -13.99 -36.02
N SER A 295 -9.23 -14.02 -36.35
CA SER A 295 -8.69 -14.85 -37.42
C SER A 295 -9.00 -16.34 -37.18
N GLY A 296 -9.57 -16.98 -38.19
CA GLY A 296 -9.99 -18.38 -38.14
C GLY A 296 -11.41 -18.59 -37.60
N GLU A 297 -12.09 -17.55 -37.13
CA GLU A 297 -13.48 -17.63 -36.70
C GLU A 297 -14.45 -17.22 -37.83
N ALA A 298 -15.60 -17.81 -37.83
CA ALA A 298 -16.73 -17.43 -38.67
C ALA A 298 -18.01 -17.44 -37.82
N LEU A 299 -18.95 -16.58 -38.15
CA LEU A 299 -20.29 -16.53 -37.57
C LEU A 299 -21.35 -16.80 -38.64
N ASN A 300 -22.42 -17.46 -38.24
CA ASN A 300 -23.64 -17.50 -39.01
C ASN A 300 -24.44 -16.21 -38.74
N HIS A 301 -25.18 -15.72 -39.76
CA HIS A 301 -26.09 -14.62 -39.60
C HIS A 301 -27.32 -14.81 -40.49
N SER A 302 -28.44 -14.26 -40.03
CA SER A 302 -29.73 -14.39 -40.71
C SER A 302 -30.58 -13.11 -40.51
N GLY A 303 -31.64 -13.02 -41.29
CA GLY A 303 -32.59 -11.90 -41.18
C GLY A 303 -32.43 -10.85 -42.27
N THR A 304 -32.96 -9.67 -42.05
CA THR A 304 -33.00 -8.56 -43.00
C THR A 304 -32.68 -7.24 -42.30
N ALA A 305 -31.71 -6.53 -42.86
CA ALA A 305 -31.41 -5.13 -42.48
C ALA A 305 -32.12 -4.17 -43.42
N THR A 306 -32.13 -2.88 -43.09
CA THR A 306 -32.73 -1.84 -43.92
C THR A 306 -31.67 -0.78 -44.28
N ILE A 307 -31.67 -0.39 -45.58
CA ILE A 307 -30.84 0.71 -46.10
C ILE A 307 -31.70 1.96 -46.33
N GLY A 308 -31.05 3.14 -46.40
CA GLY A 308 -31.74 4.43 -46.48
C GLY A 308 -32.48 4.71 -47.79
N SER A 309 -32.21 3.98 -48.90
CA SER A 309 -32.85 4.14 -50.20
C SER A 309 -32.76 2.86 -51.02
N ALA A 310 -33.79 2.64 -51.88
CA ALA A 310 -33.79 1.57 -52.84
C ALA A 310 -32.98 1.89 -54.13
N ASN A 311 -32.65 3.14 -54.40
CA ASN A 311 -31.97 3.59 -55.63
C ASN A 311 -30.52 3.07 -55.68
N ALA A 312 -29.98 2.91 -56.89
CA ALA A 312 -28.58 2.56 -57.09
C ALA A 312 -27.64 3.58 -56.44
N GLY A 313 -26.71 3.11 -55.61
CA GLY A 313 -25.79 3.94 -54.84
C GLY A 313 -25.18 3.17 -53.65
N SER A 314 -24.29 3.86 -52.90
CA SER A 314 -23.70 3.29 -51.67
C SER A 314 -24.37 3.91 -50.46
N TYR A 315 -24.72 3.07 -49.49
CA TYR A 315 -25.49 3.43 -48.29
C TYR A 315 -24.84 2.86 -47.05
N THR A 316 -25.03 3.55 -45.92
CA THR A 316 -24.85 2.92 -44.60
C THR A 316 -26.15 2.16 -44.28
N ILE A 317 -26.02 0.96 -43.73
CA ILE A 317 -27.16 0.21 -43.18
C ILE A 317 -27.67 0.98 -41.97
N THR A 318 -28.91 1.47 -42.04
CA THR A 318 -29.49 2.34 -41.00
C THR A 318 -30.14 1.54 -39.84
N ASN A 319 -30.53 0.29 -40.13
CA ASN A 319 -31.18 -0.56 -39.13
C ASN A 319 -30.69 -2.01 -39.28
N LEU A 320 -29.93 -2.45 -38.28
CA LEU A 320 -29.42 -3.83 -38.14
C LEU A 320 -30.26 -4.69 -37.21
N ALA A 321 -31.33 -4.16 -36.60
CA ALA A 321 -32.12 -4.88 -35.60
C ALA A 321 -32.76 -6.19 -36.14
N GLY A 322 -32.93 -6.26 -37.46
CA GLY A 322 -33.40 -7.49 -38.12
C GLY A 322 -32.33 -8.54 -38.43
N ILE A 323 -31.03 -8.24 -38.16
CA ILE A 323 -29.94 -9.20 -38.36
C ILE A 323 -29.62 -9.87 -37.03
N THR A 324 -29.65 -11.18 -37.03
CA THR A 324 -29.25 -12.03 -35.90
C THR A 324 -27.92 -12.70 -36.25
N ILE A 325 -26.93 -12.64 -35.32
CA ILE A 325 -25.69 -13.42 -35.41
C ILE A 325 -25.85 -14.69 -34.55
N ALA A 326 -25.28 -15.77 -34.98
CA ALA A 326 -25.28 -17.07 -34.32
C ALA A 326 -23.89 -17.71 -34.45
N ASP A 327 -23.64 -18.72 -33.60
CA ASP A 327 -22.36 -19.42 -33.59
C ASP A 327 -22.08 -20.06 -34.97
N GLY A 328 -20.83 -20.01 -35.33
CA GLY A 328 -20.35 -20.58 -36.61
C GLY A 328 -19.07 -21.41 -36.41
N SER A 329 -18.32 -21.59 -37.46
CA SER A 329 -17.08 -22.37 -37.38
C SER A 329 -16.05 -21.63 -36.54
N GLY A 330 -15.73 -22.16 -35.34
CA GLY A 330 -14.75 -21.59 -34.41
C GLY A 330 -15.19 -20.31 -33.70
N GLY A 331 -16.28 -19.65 -34.16
CA GLY A 331 -16.74 -18.39 -33.61
C GLY A 331 -17.99 -18.54 -32.71
N THR A 332 -17.97 -17.90 -31.56
CA THR A 332 -19.08 -17.84 -30.61
C THR A 332 -19.73 -16.45 -30.67
N ALA A 333 -21.01 -16.38 -31.06
CA ALA A 333 -21.72 -15.12 -31.31
C ALA A 333 -21.77 -14.20 -30.09
N SER A 334 -21.81 -14.75 -28.86
CA SER A 334 -21.83 -13.98 -27.62
C SER A 334 -20.59 -13.09 -27.44
N ASN A 335 -19.49 -13.39 -28.13
CA ASN A 335 -18.25 -12.61 -28.10
C ASN A 335 -18.26 -11.40 -29.03
N TYR A 336 -19.31 -11.23 -29.82
CA TYR A 336 -19.41 -10.21 -30.84
C TYR A 336 -20.63 -9.31 -30.69
N THR A 337 -20.59 -8.16 -31.35
CA THR A 337 -21.71 -7.23 -31.45
C THR A 337 -21.67 -6.50 -32.81
N LEU A 338 -22.83 -6.24 -33.37
CA LEU A 338 -23.00 -5.36 -34.54
C LEU A 338 -23.09 -3.90 -34.14
N THR A 339 -23.40 -3.60 -32.86
CA THR A 339 -23.54 -2.23 -32.35
C THR A 339 -22.19 -1.52 -32.35
N GLY A 340 -22.13 -0.33 -32.97
CA GLY A 340 -20.94 0.52 -33.00
C GLY A 340 -19.98 0.26 -34.15
N GLY A 341 -20.30 -0.70 -35.05
CA GLY A 341 -19.51 -1.00 -36.26
C GLY A 341 -19.84 -0.11 -37.44
N THR A 342 -19.05 -0.25 -38.51
CA THR A 342 -19.32 0.37 -39.82
C THR A 342 -20.01 -0.66 -40.69
N HIS A 343 -21.20 -0.30 -41.23
CA HIS A 343 -22.06 -1.19 -42.00
C HIS A 343 -22.43 -0.54 -43.31
N ASN A 344 -21.83 -1.03 -44.40
CA ASN A 344 -22.00 -0.43 -45.75
C ASN A 344 -22.74 -1.42 -46.64
N PHE A 345 -23.56 -0.89 -47.55
CA PHE A 345 -24.27 -1.70 -48.54
C PHE A 345 -24.40 -0.93 -49.86
N THR A 346 -24.16 -1.61 -50.97
CA THR A 346 -24.23 -1.03 -52.32
C THR A 346 -25.44 -1.58 -53.08
N VAL A 347 -26.21 -0.71 -53.70
CA VAL A 347 -27.24 -1.09 -54.64
C VAL A 347 -26.69 -0.82 -56.06
N ASP A 348 -26.45 -1.90 -56.80
CA ASP A 348 -25.94 -1.84 -58.18
C ASP A 348 -27.07 -1.56 -59.17
N ARG A 349 -26.75 -0.91 -60.26
CA ARG A 349 -27.72 -0.67 -61.34
C ARG A 349 -28.16 -1.97 -61.96
N ARG A 350 -29.46 -2.15 -62.15
CA ARG A 350 -30.03 -3.24 -62.91
C ARG A 350 -29.80 -3.02 -64.37
N ALA A 351 -29.26 -4.02 -65.07
CA ALA A 351 -29.14 -3.98 -66.51
C ALA A 351 -30.53 -4.05 -67.16
N VAL A 352 -30.77 -3.21 -68.10
CA VAL A 352 -32.00 -3.26 -68.91
C VAL A 352 -31.64 -3.80 -70.27
N SER A 353 -32.33 -4.86 -70.65
CA SER A 353 -32.25 -5.41 -71.99
C SER A 353 -33.41 -4.86 -72.86
N VAL A 354 -33.10 -4.49 -74.02
CA VAL A 354 -34.09 -4.04 -75.00
C VAL A 354 -34.01 -4.94 -76.24
N SER A 355 -35.12 -5.32 -76.76
CA SER A 355 -35.20 -6.04 -78.03
C SER A 355 -36.21 -5.35 -78.95
N GLY A 356 -36.12 -5.52 -80.25
CA GLY A 356 -37.06 -4.92 -81.18
C GLY A 356 -37.06 -5.61 -82.51
N THR A 357 -38.08 -5.36 -83.28
CA THR A 357 -38.24 -5.86 -84.64
C THR A 357 -38.73 -4.72 -85.50
N ARG A 358 -38.22 -4.62 -86.76
CA ARG A 358 -38.70 -3.71 -87.75
C ARG A 358 -38.76 -4.31 -89.12
N LEU A 359 -39.53 -3.76 -89.99
CA LEU A 359 -39.48 -4.12 -91.41
C LEU A 359 -38.23 -3.57 -92.05
N TYR A 360 -37.74 -4.22 -93.10
CA TYR A 360 -36.57 -3.79 -93.85
C TYR A 360 -36.88 -2.47 -94.57
N ASP A 361 -36.08 -1.46 -94.33
CA ASP A 361 -36.19 -0.07 -94.84
C ASP A 361 -34.88 0.46 -95.50
N ALA A 362 -33.93 -0.43 -95.81
CA ALA A 362 -32.61 -0.14 -96.35
C ALA A 362 -31.73 0.72 -95.41
N THR A 363 -32.00 0.84 -94.11
CA THR A 363 -31.14 1.56 -93.12
C THR A 363 -30.61 0.56 -92.04
N THR A 364 -29.52 0.98 -91.36
CA THR A 364 -28.92 0.26 -90.22
C THR A 364 -29.38 0.85 -88.89
N ASN A 365 -30.21 1.86 -88.82
CA ASN A 365 -30.60 2.60 -87.62
C ASN A 365 -31.86 1.94 -87.00
N ALA A 366 -31.78 1.59 -85.72
CA ALA A 366 -32.95 1.25 -84.90
C ALA A 366 -33.44 2.56 -84.26
N VAL A 367 -34.75 2.85 -84.37
CA VAL A 367 -35.38 3.98 -83.71
C VAL A 367 -36.11 3.54 -82.44
N ALA A 368 -36.37 4.46 -81.50
CA ALA A 368 -36.95 4.09 -80.17
C ALA A 368 -38.32 3.41 -80.32
N SER A 369 -39.07 3.64 -81.39
CA SER A 369 -40.36 2.99 -81.67
C SER A 369 -40.21 1.49 -82.10
N ASP A 370 -39.01 1.07 -82.51
CA ASP A 370 -38.70 -0.28 -82.92
C ASP A 370 -38.37 -1.19 -81.70
N LEU A 371 -38.13 -0.54 -80.55
CA LEU A 371 -37.66 -1.20 -79.34
C LEU A 371 -38.86 -1.45 -78.38
N SER A 372 -38.95 -2.62 -77.83
CA SER A 372 -39.84 -2.99 -76.72
C SER A 372 -39.02 -3.18 -75.47
N THR A 373 -39.43 -2.66 -74.33
CA THR A 373 -38.85 -2.91 -73.01
C THR A 373 -39.47 -4.16 -72.38
N HIS A 374 -38.65 -5.01 -71.84
CA HIS A 374 -39.07 -6.14 -71.00
C HIS A 374 -38.70 -5.94 -69.55
#